data_897e817717f9dc62a35f43fb88821f8d
#
_entry.id   897e817717f9dc62a35f43fb88821f8d
#
_cell.length_a   1.000
_cell.length_b   1.000
_cell.length_c   1.000
_cell.angle_alpha   90.00
_cell.angle_beta   90.00
_cell.angle_gamma   90.00
#
_symmetry.space_group_name_H-M   'P 1'
#
loop_
_entity.id
_entity.type
_entity.pdbx_description
1 polymer ?
#
loop_
_entity_poly.entity_id
_entity_poly.type
_entity_poly.pdbx_seq_one_letter_code
_entity_poly.pdbx_strand_id
1 'polypeptide(L)'
;PMVVSPNKEFLYVGVRPEFRVLAYRITPDNGALTFAGEAALPGSPTHISTDRHGRFVFSASYNQGCVSVTPLHDGLPGETITVVEGLEGCHSANISPDNRTLWVPALKQDRICLFTLSDDGFLSAQEPAEVTTVEGAGPRHMVFHPNQQYGYCVNELNSSIDVWELKDPKGNIECVQTLDMMPPDFSGVRWAADIHITPDGRHLYACDRTASIITVFSVSEDGSVLAVEGYQPTETQPRGFNLDHSGKYLIAAGQKSHHIAVYDIVGEQGLLQEKGRYAVGQGPMWVVVNAH
;
A
#
# COMPACT_ATOMS: atom_id res chain seq x y z
N PRO A 1 9.05 5.94 -1.23
CA PRO A 1 8.48 4.64 -0.83
C PRO A 1 9.60 3.65 -0.47
N MET A 2 9.23 2.64 0.33
CA MET A 2 10.16 1.59 0.77
C MET A 2 9.41 0.25 0.84
N VAL A 3 10.12 -0.85 0.59
CA VAL A 3 9.60 -2.21 0.78
C VAL A 3 10.73 -3.14 1.22
N VAL A 4 10.45 -4.04 2.17
CA VAL A 4 11.36 -5.14 2.54
C VAL A 4 11.15 -6.31 1.59
N SER A 5 12.23 -6.94 1.17
CA SER A 5 12.17 -8.17 0.35
C SER A 5 11.43 -9.30 1.08
N PRO A 6 10.77 -10.21 0.37
CA PRO A 6 10.05 -11.33 1.01
C PRO A 6 10.92 -12.22 1.91
N ASN A 7 12.20 -12.37 1.57
CA ASN A 7 13.20 -13.09 2.39
C ASN A 7 13.79 -12.26 3.54
N LYS A 8 13.37 -10.97 3.68
CA LYS A 8 13.82 -10.02 4.72
C LYS A 8 15.31 -9.65 4.68
N GLU A 9 16.01 -9.96 3.62
CA GLU A 9 17.45 -9.66 3.48
C GLU A 9 17.74 -8.27 2.92
N PHE A 10 16.76 -7.66 2.23
CA PHE A 10 16.93 -6.36 1.58
C PHE A 10 15.80 -5.38 1.92
N LEU A 11 16.18 -4.12 2.04
CA LEU A 11 15.27 -2.97 1.99
C LEU A 11 15.46 -2.27 0.64
N TYR A 12 14.38 -2.14 -0.12
CA TYR A 12 14.36 -1.34 -1.35
C TYR A 12 13.78 0.04 -1.04
N VAL A 13 14.42 1.08 -1.60
CA VAL A 13 14.04 2.48 -1.38
C VAL A 13 13.92 3.19 -2.72
N GLY A 14 12.73 3.66 -3.05
CA GLY A 14 12.51 4.51 -4.21
C GLY A 14 12.90 5.97 -3.92
N VAL A 15 13.78 6.56 -4.71
CA VAL A 15 14.32 7.90 -4.49
C VAL A 15 14.09 8.85 -5.65
N ARG A 16 14.11 10.14 -5.33
CA ARG A 16 13.99 11.30 -6.25
C ARG A 16 15.13 12.28 -5.95
N PRO A 17 15.50 13.17 -6.88
CA PRO A 17 14.91 13.43 -8.21
C PRO A 17 15.40 12.50 -9.34
N GLU A 18 16.41 11.67 -9.12
CA GLU A 18 17.06 10.87 -10.17
C GLU A 18 16.28 9.62 -10.57
N PHE A 19 15.13 9.36 -9.96
CA PHE A 19 14.26 8.21 -10.22
C PHE A 19 15.03 6.88 -10.18
N ARG A 20 15.38 6.46 -8.99
CA ARG A 20 16.09 5.20 -8.77
C ARG A 20 15.41 4.35 -7.71
N VAL A 21 15.67 3.06 -7.77
CA VAL A 21 15.49 2.13 -6.66
C VAL A 21 16.86 1.76 -6.09
N LEU A 22 17.04 2.02 -4.79
CA LEU A 22 18.25 1.63 -4.05
C LEU A 22 17.96 0.34 -3.29
N ALA A 23 18.95 -0.56 -3.24
CA ALA A 23 18.90 -1.77 -2.42
C ALA A 23 19.88 -1.66 -1.27
N TYR A 24 19.41 -1.90 -0.06
CA TYR A 24 20.23 -2.01 1.14
C TYR A 24 20.11 -3.43 1.69
N ARG A 25 21.24 -4.07 1.97
CA ARG A 25 21.24 -5.33 2.70
C ARG A 25 20.95 -5.07 4.18
N ILE A 26 20.06 -5.89 4.74
CA ILE A 26 19.69 -5.84 6.16
C ILE A 26 20.57 -6.85 6.91
N THR A 27 21.28 -6.39 7.94
CA THR A 27 22.04 -7.27 8.82
C THR A 27 21.07 -7.98 9.77
N PRO A 28 21.01 -9.33 9.79
CA PRO A 28 19.99 -10.05 10.56
C PRO A 28 20.00 -9.74 12.07
N ASP A 29 21.18 -9.60 12.67
CA ASP A 29 21.32 -9.49 14.12
C ASP A 29 20.89 -8.14 14.71
N ASN A 30 20.94 -7.06 13.93
CA ASN A 30 20.74 -5.70 14.44
C ASN A 30 19.98 -4.76 13.51
N GLY A 31 19.54 -5.24 12.34
CA GLY A 31 18.80 -4.45 11.35
C GLY A 31 19.63 -3.36 10.65
N ALA A 32 20.96 -3.34 10.81
CA ALA A 32 21.82 -2.35 10.17
C ALA A 32 21.73 -2.46 8.64
N LEU A 33 21.68 -1.30 7.98
CA LEU A 33 21.54 -1.19 6.54
C LEU A 33 22.89 -0.91 5.88
N THR A 34 23.25 -1.73 4.88
CA THR A 34 24.43 -1.53 4.06
C THR A 34 24.00 -1.39 2.60
N PHE A 35 24.42 -0.30 1.96
CA PHE A 35 24.14 -0.10 0.52
C PHE A 35 24.70 -1.27 -0.29
N ALA A 36 23.87 -1.83 -1.17
CA ALA A 36 24.20 -3.02 -1.95
C ALA A 36 24.15 -2.79 -3.46
N GLY A 37 23.31 -1.86 -3.93
CA GLY A 37 23.19 -1.57 -5.36
C GLY A 37 22.03 -0.65 -5.65
N GLU A 38 21.90 -0.25 -6.91
CA GLU A 38 20.81 0.60 -7.39
C GLU A 38 20.50 0.36 -8.86
N ALA A 39 19.29 0.74 -9.29
CA ALA A 39 18.90 0.81 -10.70
C ALA A 39 18.08 2.05 -10.99
N ALA A 40 18.18 2.55 -12.25
CA ALA A 40 17.33 3.64 -12.71
C ALA A 40 15.89 3.17 -12.90
N LEU A 41 14.94 4.08 -12.65
CA LEU A 41 13.52 3.88 -12.89
C LEU A 41 13.04 4.82 -14.01
N PRO A 42 12.01 4.44 -14.78
CA PRO A 42 11.48 5.28 -15.86
C PRO A 42 10.72 6.51 -15.36
N GLY A 43 10.37 6.56 -14.08
CA GLY A 43 9.63 7.65 -13.49
C GLY A 43 9.86 7.82 -11.98
N SER A 44 9.37 8.95 -11.47
CA SER A 44 9.44 9.29 -10.05
C SER A 44 8.66 8.25 -9.21
N PRO A 45 9.33 7.42 -8.38
CA PRO A 45 8.65 6.38 -7.64
C PRO A 45 7.71 6.98 -6.58
N THR A 46 6.41 6.75 -6.76
CA THR A 46 5.37 7.09 -5.79
C THR A 46 5.13 5.93 -4.84
N HIS A 47 5.19 4.73 -5.36
CA HIS A 47 5.07 3.47 -4.63
C HIS A 47 6.02 2.44 -5.22
N ILE A 48 6.59 1.59 -4.37
CA ILE A 48 7.31 0.39 -4.79
C ILE A 48 6.82 -0.82 -4.00
N SER A 49 6.80 -1.97 -4.65
CA SER A 49 6.51 -3.26 -4.05
C SER A 49 7.35 -4.35 -4.70
N THR A 50 7.28 -5.57 -4.20
CA THR A 50 7.92 -6.74 -4.81
C THR A 50 6.88 -7.80 -5.14
N ASP A 51 7.21 -8.69 -6.07
CA ASP A 51 6.49 -9.94 -6.18
C ASP A 51 6.76 -10.82 -4.95
N ARG A 52 5.93 -11.82 -4.70
CA ARG A 52 6.01 -12.67 -3.49
C ARG A 52 7.24 -13.55 -3.43
N HIS A 53 7.91 -13.74 -4.55
CA HIS A 53 9.14 -14.54 -4.64
C HIS A 53 10.42 -13.71 -4.61
N GLY A 54 10.29 -12.36 -4.58
CA GLY A 54 11.44 -11.45 -4.59
C GLY A 54 12.23 -11.47 -5.89
N ARG A 55 11.55 -11.73 -7.03
CA ARG A 55 12.17 -11.74 -8.36
C ARG A 55 12.09 -10.37 -9.05
N PHE A 56 11.11 -9.53 -8.67
CA PHE A 56 10.83 -8.25 -9.28
C PHE A 56 10.53 -7.16 -8.26
N VAL A 57 10.93 -5.93 -8.58
CA VAL A 57 10.40 -4.70 -7.99
C VAL A 57 9.43 -4.07 -8.98
N PHE A 58 8.23 -3.74 -8.51
CA PHE A 58 7.25 -2.92 -9.22
C PHE A 58 7.39 -1.47 -8.74
N SER A 59 7.38 -0.51 -9.67
CA SER A 59 7.36 0.91 -9.34
C SER A 59 6.19 1.60 -10.01
N ALA A 60 5.33 2.23 -9.23
CA ALA A 60 4.26 3.10 -9.71
C ALA A 60 4.74 4.55 -9.70
N SER A 61 4.51 5.28 -10.78
CA SER A 61 4.88 6.68 -10.94
C SER A 61 3.66 7.55 -11.22
N TYR A 62 3.31 8.39 -10.24
CA TYR A 62 2.16 9.29 -10.34
C TYR A 62 2.32 10.35 -11.42
N ASN A 63 3.51 10.98 -11.48
CA ASN A 63 3.76 12.10 -12.38
C ASN A 63 3.97 11.66 -13.83
N GLN A 64 4.61 10.50 -14.05
CA GLN A 64 4.83 9.95 -15.38
C GLN A 64 3.66 9.07 -15.86
N GLY A 65 2.71 8.74 -14.97
CA GLY A 65 1.54 7.92 -15.33
C GLY A 65 1.93 6.53 -15.83
N CYS A 66 2.88 5.88 -15.15
CA CYS A 66 3.36 4.58 -15.57
C CYS A 66 3.60 3.63 -14.39
N VAL A 67 3.57 2.33 -14.68
CA VAL A 67 4.09 1.27 -13.83
C VAL A 67 5.24 0.57 -14.52
N SER A 68 6.26 0.18 -13.77
CA SER A 68 7.42 -0.54 -14.30
C SER A 68 7.77 -1.78 -13.50
N VAL A 69 8.43 -2.72 -14.18
CA VAL A 69 8.96 -3.97 -13.60
C VAL A 69 10.48 -3.98 -13.75
N THR A 70 11.17 -4.11 -12.63
CA THR A 70 12.62 -4.18 -12.54
C THR A 70 13.01 -5.54 -11.94
N PRO A 71 13.76 -6.41 -12.63
CA PRO A 71 14.16 -7.71 -12.12
C PRO A 71 15.15 -7.58 -10.96
N LEU A 72 15.13 -8.56 -10.06
CA LEU A 72 16.05 -8.70 -8.95
C LEU A 72 16.95 -9.92 -9.20
N HIS A 73 18.26 -9.72 -9.22
CA HIS A 73 19.27 -10.76 -9.33
C HIS A 73 20.02 -10.86 -8.00
N ASP A 74 19.85 -11.95 -7.29
CA ASP A 74 20.41 -12.13 -5.93
C ASP A 74 20.03 -10.96 -4.99
N GLY A 75 18.81 -10.43 -5.15
CA GLY A 75 18.29 -9.29 -4.38
C GLY A 75 18.74 -7.91 -4.87
N LEU A 76 19.54 -7.82 -5.93
CA LEU A 76 19.99 -6.54 -6.50
C LEU A 76 19.16 -6.15 -7.72
N PRO A 77 18.71 -4.88 -7.82
CA PRO A 77 17.90 -4.43 -8.95
C PRO A 77 18.72 -4.34 -10.23
N GLY A 78 18.19 -4.93 -11.31
CA GLY A 78 18.73 -4.85 -12.68
C GLY A 78 18.14 -3.71 -13.50
N GLU A 79 18.25 -3.79 -14.81
CA GLU A 79 17.61 -2.83 -15.72
C GLU A 79 16.09 -3.09 -15.79
N THR A 80 15.29 -2.02 -15.86
CA THR A 80 13.83 -2.12 -16.05
C THR A 80 13.51 -2.83 -17.36
N ILE A 81 12.67 -3.86 -17.30
CA ILE A 81 12.33 -4.72 -18.46
C ILE A 81 10.94 -4.46 -19.03
N THR A 82 10.05 -3.88 -18.23
CA THR A 82 8.68 -3.56 -18.65
C THR A 82 8.28 -2.19 -18.15
N VAL A 83 7.65 -1.41 -19.02
CA VAL A 83 7.00 -0.13 -18.67
C VAL A 83 5.63 -0.11 -19.34
N VAL A 84 4.58 0.16 -18.54
CA VAL A 84 3.22 0.40 -19.04
C VAL A 84 2.87 1.84 -18.75
N GLU A 85 2.55 2.60 -19.78
CA GLU A 85 2.20 4.02 -19.73
C GLU A 85 0.69 4.25 -19.85
N GLY A 86 0.24 5.51 -19.71
CA GLY A 86 -1.17 5.88 -19.85
C GLY A 86 -1.99 5.66 -18.58
N LEU A 87 -1.34 5.49 -17.43
CA LEU A 87 -1.93 5.26 -16.12
C LEU A 87 -1.91 6.58 -15.32
N GLU A 88 -2.75 7.54 -15.69
CA GLU A 88 -2.74 8.88 -15.08
C GLU A 88 -2.96 8.84 -13.57
N GLY A 89 -2.00 9.38 -12.84
CA GLY A 89 -2.02 9.31 -11.39
C GLY A 89 -1.73 7.91 -10.84
N CYS A 90 -0.98 7.06 -11.57
CA CYS A 90 -0.55 5.74 -11.11
C CYS A 90 0.06 5.82 -9.71
N HIS A 91 -0.67 5.31 -8.69
CA HIS A 91 -0.29 5.59 -7.31
C HIS A 91 0.29 4.41 -6.57
N SER A 92 -0.10 3.20 -6.88
CA SER A 92 0.47 1.98 -6.30
C SER A 92 0.50 0.84 -7.33
N ALA A 93 1.31 -0.18 -7.04
CA ALA A 93 1.37 -1.42 -7.79
C ALA A 93 1.35 -2.56 -6.78
N ASN A 94 0.34 -3.42 -6.87
CA ASN A 94 0.03 -4.39 -5.81
C ASN A 94 -0.15 -5.77 -6.45
N ILE A 95 0.78 -6.69 -6.16
CA ILE A 95 0.65 -8.06 -6.66
C ILE A 95 -0.39 -8.83 -5.85
N SER A 96 -1.29 -9.53 -6.54
CA SER A 96 -2.29 -10.39 -5.92
C SER A 96 -1.68 -11.51 -5.09
N PRO A 97 -2.45 -12.11 -4.16
CA PRO A 97 -1.94 -13.18 -3.31
C PRO A 97 -1.44 -14.41 -4.09
N ASP A 98 -1.99 -14.70 -5.27
CA ASP A 98 -1.55 -15.78 -6.15
C ASP A 98 -0.28 -15.47 -6.96
N ASN A 99 0.29 -14.27 -6.80
CA ASN A 99 1.49 -13.77 -7.49
C ASN A 99 1.33 -13.65 -9.02
N ARG A 100 0.12 -13.50 -9.54
CA ARG A 100 -0.17 -13.51 -10.98
C ARG A 100 -0.72 -12.21 -11.52
N THR A 101 -1.51 -11.50 -10.71
CA THR A 101 -2.19 -10.27 -11.15
C THR A 101 -1.60 -9.06 -10.46
N LEU A 102 -1.11 -8.10 -11.22
CA LEU A 102 -0.71 -6.80 -10.71
C LEU A 102 -1.91 -5.83 -10.80
N TRP A 103 -2.34 -5.32 -9.66
CA TRP A 103 -3.40 -4.33 -9.50
C TRP A 103 -2.78 -2.96 -9.40
N VAL A 104 -3.14 -2.06 -10.32
CA VAL A 104 -2.51 -0.76 -10.47
C VAL A 104 -3.57 0.34 -10.48
N PRO A 105 -3.85 0.97 -9.32
CA PRO A 105 -4.72 2.13 -9.23
C PRO A 105 -4.21 3.31 -10.06
N ALA A 106 -5.04 3.79 -10.99
CA ALA A 106 -4.85 5.00 -11.79
C ALA A 106 -5.78 6.09 -11.25
N LEU A 107 -5.33 6.80 -10.20
CA LEU A 107 -6.11 7.69 -9.35
C LEU A 107 -6.92 8.73 -10.14
N LYS A 108 -6.32 9.36 -11.15
CA LYS A 108 -6.96 10.41 -11.96
C LYS A 108 -7.95 9.87 -13.00
N GLN A 109 -8.04 8.56 -13.13
CA GLN A 109 -8.90 7.88 -14.10
C GLN A 109 -10.02 7.06 -13.43
N ASP A 110 -10.11 7.13 -12.10
CA ASP A 110 -11.10 6.39 -11.29
C ASP A 110 -11.19 4.90 -11.65
N ARG A 111 -10.03 4.28 -11.90
CA ARG A 111 -9.94 2.87 -12.27
C ARG A 111 -8.72 2.18 -11.64
N ILE A 112 -8.81 0.87 -11.56
CA ILE A 112 -7.72 -0.01 -11.19
C ILE A 112 -7.42 -0.90 -12.39
N CYS A 113 -6.23 -0.73 -13.00
CA CYS A 113 -5.81 -1.53 -14.13
C CYS A 113 -5.26 -2.88 -13.67
N LEU A 114 -5.54 -3.93 -14.44
CA LEU A 114 -5.22 -5.31 -14.11
C LEU A 114 -4.28 -5.89 -15.16
N PHE A 115 -3.12 -6.37 -14.70
CA PHE A 115 -2.12 -6.95 -15.57
C PHE A 115 -1.75 -8.37 -15.11
N THR A 116 -1.65 -9.28 -16.05
CA THR A 116 -1.03 -10.59 -15.80
C THR A 116 0.49 -10.42 -15.81
N LEU A 117 1.13 -10.89 -14.74
CA LEU A 117 2.59 -10.96 -14.63
C LEU A 117 3.09 -12.32 -15.16
N SER A 118 3.95 -12.29 -16.19
CA SER A 118 4.64 -13.49 -16.67
C SER A 118 5.81 -13.88 -15.76
N ASP A 119 6.31 -15.10 -15.91
CA ASP A 119 7.49 -15.57 -15.18
C ASP A 119 8.76 -14.77 -15.51
N ASP A 120 8.81 -14.16 -16.69
CA ASP A 120 9.93 -13.31 -17.15
C ASP A 120 9.75 -11.83 -16.80
N GLY A 121 8.66 -11.46 -16.08
CA GLY A 121 8.41 -10.09 -15.61
C GLY A 121 7.70 -9.18 -16.62
N PHE A 122 7.15 -9.70 -17.71
CA PHE A 122 6.34 -8.93 -18.64
C PHE A 122 4.90 -8.80 -18.14
N LEU A 123 4.31 -7.62 -18.38
CA LEU A 123 2.92 -7.32 -18.06
C LEU A 123 2.06 -7.35 -19.33
N SER A 124 0.95 -8.07 -19.26
CA SER A 124 -0.10 -8.05 -20.28
C SER A 124 -1.45 -7.73 -19.66
N ALA A 125 -2.28 -6.95 -20.34
CA ALA A 125 -3.62 -6.62 -19.85
C ALA A 125 -4.43 -7.90 -19.60
N GLN A 126 -5.18 -7.92 -18.51
CA GLN A 126 -6.11 -9.02 -18.21
C GLN A 126 -7.44 -8.89 -18.97
N GLU A 127 -8.32 -9.83 -18.78
CA GLU A 127 -9.74 -9.78 -19.13
C GLU A 127 -10.57 -10.01 -17.86
N PRO A 128 -11.25 -8.97 -17.34
CA PRO A 128 -11.22 -7.58 -17.78
C PRO A 128 -9.86 -6.89 -17.55
N ALA A 129 -9.54 -5.90 -18.40
CA ALA A 129 -8.28 -5.14 -18.30
C ALA A 129 -8.26 -4.16 -17.13
N GLU A 130 -9.44 -3.81 -16.61
CA GLU A 130 -9.61 -2.85 -15.53
C GLU A 130 -10.93 -3.05 -14.80
N VAL A 131 -11.00 -2.53 -13.58
CA VAL A 131 -12.23 -2.31 -12.82
C VAL A 131 -12.33 -0.83 -12.49
N THR A 132 -13.57 -0.30 -12.45
CA THR A 132 -13.84 1.13 -12.22
C THR A 132 -14.37 1.37 -10.82
N THR A 133 -13.90 2.45 -10.19
CA THR A 133 -14.45 2.99 -8.95
C THR A 133 -15.56 4.01 -9.26
N VAL A 134 -16.20 4.55 -8.23
CA VAL A 134 -17.13 5.66 -8.39
C VAL A 134 -16.36 6.89 -8.94
N GLU A 135 -17.01 7.67 -9.82
CA GLU A 135 -16.44 8.90 -10.37
C GLU A 135 -15.99 9.86 -9.26
N GLY A 136 -14.76 10.35 -9.36
CA GLY A 136 -14.13 11.22 -8.37
C GLY A 136 -13.66 10.51 -7.10
N ALA A 137 -13.64 9.19 -7.05
CA ALA A 137 -13.14 8.43 -5.90
C ALA A 137 -11.62 8.51 -5.77
N GLY A 138 -10.89 8.35 -6.85
CA GLY A 138 -9.43 8.39 -6.88
C GLY A 138 -8.77 7.21 -6.17
N PRO A 139 -8.81 5.99 -6.71
CA PRO A 139 -8.21 4.81 -6.10
C PRO A 139 -6.70 4.97 -5.94
N ARG A 140 -6.17 4.61 -4.74
CA ARG A 140 -4.81 4.99 -4.36
C ARG A 140 -3.93 3.83 -3.94
N HIS A 141 -4.12 3.31 -2.75
CA HIS A 141 -3.39 2.18 -2.18
C HIS A 141 -4.32 0.99 -1.97
N MET A 142 -3.77 -0.20 -2.00
CA MET A 142 -4.52 -1.45 -1.82
C MET A 142 -3.80 -2.41 -0.89
N VAL A 143 -4.60 -3.23 -0.21
CA VAL A 143 -4.12 -4.42 0.52
C VAL A 143 -5.04 -5.60 0.20
N PHE A 144 -4.52 -6.81 0.38
CA PHE A 144 -5.28 -8.03 0.15
C PHE A 144 -5.55 -8.76 1.47
N HIS A 145 -6.74 -9.32 1.58
CA HIS A 145 -7.09 -10.15 2.73
C HIS A 145 -6.24 -11.44 2.75
N PRO A 146 -5.80 -11.93 3.93
CA PRO A 146 -4.99 -13.16 4.03
C PRO A 146 -5.66 -14.42 3.46
N ASN A 147 -7.02 -14.45 3.39
CA ASN A 147 -7.76 -15.57 2.77
C ASN A 147 -7.64 -15.59 1.23
N GLN A 148 -7.03 -14.55 0.61
CA GLN A 148 -6.78 -14.43 -0.82
C GLN A 148 -8.04 -14.27 -1.69
N GLN A 149 -9.20 -13.96 -1.10
CA GLN A 149 -10.47 -13.80 -1.82
C GLN A 149 -10.85 -12.34 -2.02
N TYR A 150 -10.38 -11.43 -1.15
CA TYR A 150 -10.75 -10.02 -1.17
C TYR A 150 -9.53 -9.10 -1.20
N GLY A 151 -9.71 -7.94 -1.83
CA GLY A 151 -8.79 -6.81 -1.81
C GLY A 151 -9.52 -5.53 -1.36
N TYR A 152 -8.82 -4.64 -0.72
CA TYR A 152 -9.36 -3.37 -0.22
C TYR A 152 -8.57 -2.22 -0.82
N CYS A 153 -9.29 -1.27 -1.43
CA CYS A 153 -8.69 -0.09 -2.03
C CYS A 153 -9.16 1.16 -1.28
N VAL A 154 -8.23 1.96 -0.76
CA VAL A 154 -8.55 3.29 -0.24
C VAL A 154 -8.57 4.30 -1.38
N ASN A 155 -9.63 5.12 -1.44
CA ASN A 155 -9.85 6.15 -2.43
C ASN A 155 -9.45 7.51 -1.86
N GLU A 156 -8.50 8.21 -2.52
CA GLU A 156 -7.91 9.45 -2.02
C GLU A 156 -8.89 10.61 -1.94
N LEU A 157 -9.73 10.78 -2.98
CA LEU A 157 -10.46 12.03 -3.21
C LEU A 157 -11.80 12.09 -2.46
N ASN A 158 -12.41 10.95 -2.18
CA ASN A 158 -13.67 10.87 -1.45
C ASN A 158 -13.56 10.18 -0.08
N SER A 159 -12.36 9.70 0.29
CA SER A 159 -12.08 8.98 1.54
C SER A 159 -13.06 7.83 1.76
N SER A 160 -13.26 7.02 0.73
CA SER A 160 -13.98 5.75 0.81
C SER A 160 -13.01 4.55 0.71
N ILE A 161 -13.50 3.38 1.09
CA ILE A 161 -12.82 2.11 0.87
C ILE A 161 -13.73 1.23 0.03
N ASP A 162 -13.20 0.69 -1.07
CA ASP A 162 -13.86 -0.31 -1.89
C ASP A 162 -13.35 -1.70 -1.49
N VAL A 163 -14.29 -2.63 -1.30
CA VAL A 163 -14.04 -4.06 -1.07
C VAL A 163 -14.25 -4.80 -2.39
N TRP A 164 -13.19 -5.38 -2.91
CA TRP A 164 -13.18 -6.12 -4.16
C TRP A 164 -13.13 -7.62 -3.92
N GLU A 165 -14.11 -8.36 -4.39
CA GLU A 165 -14.01 -9.80 -4.56
C GLU A 165 -13.10 -10.09 -5.75
N LEU A 166 -11.97 -10.79 -5.51
CA LEU A 166 -10.93 -10.98 -6.53
C LEU A 166 -11.34 -11.94 -7.63
N LYS A 167 -12.17 -12.89 -7.29
CA LYS A 167 -12.85 -13.79 -8.25
C LYS A 167 -14.11 -14.39 -7.62
N ASP A 168 -15.25 -14.13 -8.21
CA ASP A 168 -16.46 -14.88 -7.89
C ASP A 168 -16.36 -16.33 -8.44
N PRO A 169 -17.31 -17.23 -8.14
CA PRO A 169 -17.33 -18.60 -8.69
C PRO A 169 -17.36 -18.67 -10.23
N LYS A 170 -17.66 -17.56 -10.92
CA LYS A 170 -17.62 -17.44 -12.40
C LYS A 170 -16.35 -16.83 -12.93
N GLY A 171 -15.44 -16.38 -12.02
CA GLY A 171 -14.19 -15.74 -12.35
C GLY A 171 -14.26 -14.22 -12.56
N ASN A 172 -15.40 -13.59 -12.21
CA ASN A 172 -15.54 -12.13 -12.31
C ASN A 172 -14.92 -11.46 -11.09
N ILE A 173 -14.48 -10.21 -11.29
CA ILE A 173 -14.04 -9.30 -10.23
C ILE A 173 -15.20 -8.33 -9.97
N GLU A 174 -15.60 -8.19 -8.71
CA GLU A 174 -16.74 -7.36 -8.33
C GLU A 174 -16.42 -6.50 -7.10
N CYS A 175 -16.90 -5.23 -7.11
CA CYS A 175 -16.91 -4.40 -5.91
C CYS A 175 -18.16 -4.76 -5.10
N VAL A 176 -17.96 -5.43 -3.97
CA VAL A 176 -19.05 -5.93 -3.11
C VAL A 176 -19.48 -4.94 -2.04
N GLN A 177 -18.61 -3.97 -1.71
CA GLN A 177 -18.93 -2.89 -0.76
C GLN A 177 -18.12 -1.64 -1.08
N THR A 178 -18.73 -0.47 -0.94
CA THR A 178 -18.05 0.83 -0.80
C THR A 178 -18.45 1.46 0.52
N LEU A 179 -17.50 1.83 1.36
CA LEU A 179 -17.73 2.34 2.71
C LEU A 179 -17.04 3.69 2.90
N ASP A 180 -17.78 4.68 3.41
CA ASP A 180 -17.21 5.96 3.85
C ASP A 180 -16.35 5.75 5.10
N MET A 181 -15.10 6.19 5.08
CA MET A 181 -14.18 6.04 6.19
C MET A 181 -14.15 7.26 7.14
N MET A 182 -14.91 8.30 6.85
CA MET A 182 -14.88 9.54 7.63
C MET A 182 -15.92 9.58 8.75
N PRO A 183 -15.64 10.32 9.85
CA PRO A 183 -16.66 10.59 10.86
C PRO A 183 -17.90 11.21 10.22
N PRO A 184 -19.13 10.88 10.68
CA PRO A 184 -20.38 11.37 10.08
C PRO A 184 -20.53 12.89 10.07
N ASP A 185 -19.88 13.60 10.99
CA ASP A 185 -19.89 15.06 11.14
C ASP A 185 -18.70 15.75 10.43
N PHE A 186 -17.83 14.98 9.75
CA PHE A 186 -16.69 15.55 9.05
C PHE A 186 -17.13 16.32 7.80
N SER A 187 -16.81 17.61 7.76
CA SER A 187 -17.14 18.52 6.65
C SER A 187 -15.93 19.12 5.92
N GLY A 188 -14.72 18.64 6.26
CA GLY A 188 -13.47 19.07 5.63
C GLY A 188 -13.24 18.47 4.25
N VAL A 189 -12.17 18.91 3.60
CA VAL A 189 -11.71 18.29 2.35
C VAL A 189 -11.21 16.88 2.62
N ARG A 190 -11.72 15.91 1.89
CA ARG A 190 -11.33 14.51 1.99
C ARG A 190 -9.99 14.28 1.31
N TRP A 191 -9.09 13.56 1.96
CA TRP A 191 -7.75 13.33 1.45
C TRP A 191 -7.11 12.07 2.04
N ALA A 192 -7.71 10.93 1.80
CA ALA A 192 -7.21 9.65 2.30
C ALA A 192 -5.83 9.30 1.73
N ALA A 193 -5.08 8.45 2.43
CA ALA A 193 -3.72 8.13 2.02
C ALA A 193 -3.40 6.64 2.03
N ASP A 194 -3.31 6.01 3.18
CA ASP A 194 -2.75 4.67 3.31
C ASP A 194 -3.75 3.70 3.92
N ILE A 195 -3.53 2.41 3.71
CA ILE A 195 -4.41 1.32 4.13
C ILE A 195 -3.58 0.07 4.46
N HIS A 196 -3.85 -0.55 5.60
CA HIS A 196 -3.22 -1.80 6.01
C HIS A 196 -4.22 -2.71 6.73
N ILE A 197 -4.00 -4.03 6.60
CA ILE A 197 -4.80 -5.07 7.26
C ILE A 197 -3.90 -5.87 8.22
N THR A 198 -4.46 -6.32 9.36
CA THR A 198 -3.73 -7.19 10.29
C THR A 198 -3.39 -8.54 9.66
N PRO A 199 -2.31 -9.21 10.10
CA PRO A 199 -1.92 -10.51 9.54
C PRO A 199 -2.99 -11.61 9.70
N ASP A 200 -3.86 -11.49 10.70
CA ASP A 200 -4.99 -12.41 10.92
C ASP A 200 -6.24 -12.06 10.10
N GLY A 201 -6.22 -10.92 9.37
CA GLY A 201 -7.32 -10.45 8.54
C GLY A 201 -8.50 -9.84 9.28
N ARG A 202 -8.46 -9.69 10.61
CA ARG A 202 -9.64 -9.26 11.40
C ARG A 202 -9.84 -7.76 11.47
N HIS A 203 -8.77 -6.97 11.28
CA HIS A 203 -8.84 -5.51 11.40
C HIS A 203 -8.15 -4.84 10.23
N LEU A 204 -8.78 -3.78 9.73
CA LEU A 204 -8.25 -2.94 8.68
C LEU A 204 -8.17 -1.50 9.17
N TYR A 205 -7.14 -0.78 8.76
CA TYR A 205 -6.88 0.60 9.12
C TYR A 205 -6.67 1.42 7.87
N ALA A 206 -7.20 2.65 7.85
CA ALA A 206 -6.94 3.62 6.80
C ALA A 206 -6.81 5.02 7.39
N CYS A 207 -5.96 5.87 6.78
CA CYS A 207 -5.73 7.22 7.28
C CYS A 207 -6.26 8.30 6.34
N ASP A 208 -6.72 9.42 6.92
CA ASP A 208 -7.03 10.65 6.20
C ASP A 208 -6.10 11.78 6.64
N ARG A 209 -5.49 12.45 5.66
CA ARG A 209 -4.47 13.48 5.89
C ARG A 209 -5.04 14.80 6.41
N THR A 210 -6.24 15.18 5.98
CA THR A 210 -6.88 16.42 6.38
C THR A 210 -7.42 16.34 7.79
N ALA A 211 -8.14 15.27 8.10
CA ALA A 211 -8.68 15.01 9.43
C ALA A 211 -7.59 14.61 10.44
N SER A 212 -6.43 14.15 9.97
CA SER A 212 -5.35 13.59 10.81
C SER A 212 -5.84 12.45 11.71
N ILE A 213 -6.53 11.50 11.11
CA ILE A 213 -7.09 10.33 11.78
C ILE A 213 -6.64 9.03 11.13
N ILE A 214 -6.72 7.96 11.91
CA ILE A 214 -6.77 6.57 11.45
C ILE A 214 -8.15 6.04 11.76
N THR A 215 -8.86 5.58 10.75
CA THR A 215 -10.14 4.89 10.90
C THR A 215 -9.87 3.40 11.10
N VAL A 216 -10.52 2.83 12.10
CA VAL A 216 -10.44 1.43 12.49
C VAL A 216 -11.65 0.70 11.96
N PHE A 217 -11.43 -0.44 11.31
CA PHE A 217 -12.49 -1.30 10.80
C PHE A 217 -12.34 -2.71 11.34
N SER A 218 -13.47 -3.33 11.69
CA SER A 218 -13.56 -4.78 11.75
C SER A 218 -13.80 -5.35 10.36
N VAL A 219 -13.28 -6.55 10.13
CA VAL A 219 -13.44 -7.30 8.88
C VAL A 219 -14.23 -8.56 9.20
N SER A 220 -15.27 -8.86 8.40
CA SER A 220 -16.02 -10.11 8.55
C SER A 220 -15.12 -11.33 8.38
N GLU A 221 -15.52 -12.46 8.95
CA GLU A 221 -14.72 -13.71 8.93
C GLU A 221 -14.34 -14.16 7.52
N ASP A 222 -15.24 -13.93 6.56
CA ASP A 222 -15.00 -14.25 5.14
C ASP A 222 -14.23 -13.15 4.39
N GLY A 223 -14.04 -11.96 4.97
CA GLY A 223 -13.35 -10.82 4.38
C GLY A 223 -14.20 -9.91 3.50
N SER A 224 -15.49 -10.22 3.31
CA SER A 224 -16.37 -9.52 2.35
C SER A 224 -16.94 -8.20 2.85
N VAL A 225 -16.99 -7.98 4.17
CA VAL A 225 -17.66 -6.83 4.79
C VAL A 225 -16.72 -6.12 5.77
N LEU A 226 -16.67 -4.79 5.65
CA LEU A 226 -16.05 -3.89 6.61
C LEU A 226 -17.11 -3.16 7.43
N ALA A 227 -16.84 -2.97 8.72
CA ALA A 227 -17.61 -2.08 9.59
C ALA A 227 -16.67 -1.13 10.34
N VAL A 228 -17.06 0.15 10.47
CA VAL A 228 -16.29 1.15 11.21
C VAL A 228 -16.44 0.90 12.70
N GLU A 229 -15.33 0.73 13.42
CA GLU A 229 -15.26 0.55 14.86
C GLU A 229 -14.87 1.83 15.60
N GLY A 230 -14.09 2.72 14.96
CA GLY A 230 -13.67 3.96 15.60
C GLY A 230 -12.77 4.82 14.75
N TYR A 231 -12.48 6.00 15.29
CA TYR A 231 -11.63 7.02 14.68
C TYR A 231 -10.55 7.43 15.68
N GLN A 232 -9.30 7.17 15.37
CA GLN A 232 -8.16 7.52 16.20
C GLN A 232 -7.51 8.80 15.69
N PRO A 233 -7.57 9.94 16.40
CA PRO A 233 -6.72 11.09 16.12
C PRO A 233 -5.24 10.67 16.20
N THR A 234 -4.44 11.14 15.23
CA THR A 234 -3.02 10.78 15.14
C THR A 234 -2.16 11.98 14.79
N GLU A 235 -0.93 11.74 14.34
CA GLU A 235 0.03 12.75 13.94
C GLU A 235 -0.50 13.61 12.78
N THR A 236 -0.03 14.88 12.68
CA THR A 236 -0.54 15.82 11.67
C THR A 236 -0.18 15.38 10.26
N GLN A 237 -1.18 15.26 9.41
CA GLN A 237 -1.10 14.82 8.02
C GLN A 237 -0.45 13.43 7.91
N PRO A 238 -1.11 12.37 8.43
CA PRO A 238 -0.61 11.01 8.33
C PRO A 238 -0.67 10.57 6.87
N ARG A 239 0.49 10.38 6.23
CA ARG A 239 0.56 9.95 4.83
C ARG A 239 0.89 8.48 4.69
N GLY A 240 1.63 7.93 5.63
CA GLY A 240 1.99 6.52 5.68
C GLY A 240 1.99 6.02 7.11
N PHE A 241 1.55 4.82 7.31
CA PHE A 241 1.63 4.07 8.55
C PHE A 241 1.92 2.61 8.24
N ASN A 242 2.21 1.80 9.24
CA ASN A 242 2.32 0.36 9.02
C ASN A 242 1.99 -0.40 10.31
N LEU A 243 1.70 -1.68 10.14
CA LEU A 243 1.50 -2.64 11.22
C LEU A 243 2.78 -3.44 11.44
N ASP A 244 3.02 -3.86 12.66
CA ASP A 244 4.05 -4.84 12.93
C ASP A 244 3.59 -6.24 12.48
N HIS A 245 4.53 -7.15 12.29
CA HIS A 245 4.25 -8.50 11.82
C HIS A 245 3.44 -9.37 12.79
N SER A 246 3.37 -8.97 14.07
CA SER A 246 2.52 -9.66 15.05
C SER A 246 1.07 -9.18 15.03
N GLY A 247 0.78 -8.07 14.33
CA GLY A 247 -0.52 -7.41 14.34
C GLY A 247 -0.90 -6.78 15.67
N LYS A 248 0.10 -6.51 16.53
CA LYS A 248 -0.12 -5.91 17.87
C LYS A 248 0.14 -4.43 17.92
N TYR A 249 0.90 -3.91 16.98
CA TYR A 249 1.31 -2.51 16.96
C TYR A 249 1.03 -1.86 15.61
N LEU A 250 0.67 -0.58 15.68
CA LEU A 250 0.56 0.31 14.53
C LEU A 250 1.50 1.51 14.74
N ILE A 251 2.26 1.87 13.71
CA ILE A 251 3.16 3.02 13.70
C ILE A 251 2.71 3.99 12.62
N ALA A 252 2.31 5.20 13.00
CA ALA A 252 1.86 6.25 12.07
C ALA A 252 2.88 7.38 11.98
N ALA A 253 3.15 7.86 10.76
CA ALA A 253 4.07 8.96 10.49
C ALA A 253 3.33 10.23 10.10
N GLY A 254 3.55 11.33 10.84
CA GLY A 254 2.98 12.63 10.57
C GLY A 254 3.88 13.50 9.73
N GLN A 255 3.51 13.72 8.46
CA GLN A 255 4.32 14.47 7.51
C GLN A 255 4.59 15.91 7.97
N LYS A 256 3.63 16.54 8.66
CA LYS A 256 3.75 17.92 9.15
C LYS A 256 4.14 18.03 10.62
N SER A 257 3.90 17.02 11.42
CA SER A 257 4.33 17.00 12.82
C SER A 257 5.77 16.54 13.01
N HIS A 258 6.39 15.90 12.00
CA HIS A 258 7.76 15.38 12.06
C HIS A 258 7.97 14.37 13.20
N HIS A 259 6.90 13.64 13.53
CA HIS A 259 6.87 12.63 14.57
C HIS A 259 6.28 11.33 14.03
N ILE A 260 6.55 10.25 14.72
CA ILE A 260 5.79 9.02 14.63
C ILE A 260 5.03 8.80 15.94
N ALA A 261 3.81 8.27 15.83
CA ALA A 261 3.03 7.76 16.95
C ALA A 261 2.97 6.23 16.87
N VAL A 262 3.14 5.59 18.01
CA VAL A 262 3.05 4.13 18.17
C VAL A 262 1.81 3.81 18.97
N TYR A 263 1.03 2.86 18.50
CA TYR A 263 -0.20 2.41 19.13
C TYR A 263 -0.14 0.92 19.41
N ASP A 264 -0.66 0.51 20.57
CA ASP A 264 -1.08 -0.87 20.82
C ASP A 264 -2.44 -1.09 20.14
N ILE A 265 -2.62 -2.23 19.48
CA ILE A 265 -3.92 -2.68 18.95
C ILE A 265 -4.59 -3.49 20.05
N VAL A 266 -5.77 -3.03 20.51
CA VAL A 266 -6.42 -3.56 21.70
C VAL A 266 -7.88 -3.94 21.47
N GLY A 267 -8.32 -4.93 22.24
CA GLY A 267 -9.71 -5.40 22.22
C GLY A 267 -10.09 -6.19 20.98
N GLU A 268 -11.32 -6.70 20.97
CA GLU A 268 -11.86 -7.46 19.84
C GLU A 268 -12.17 -6.58 18.61
N GLN A 269 -12.33 -5.27 18.81
CA GLN A 269 -12.58 -4.28 17.75
C GLN A 269 -11.29 -3.74 17.12
N GLY A 270 -10.10 -4.10 17.63
CA GLY A 270 -8.82 -3.61 17.10
C GLY A 270 -8.58 -2.12 17.31
N LEU A 271 -9.15 -1.52 18.37
CA LEU A 271 -8.99 -0.10 18.66
C LEU A 271 -7.53 0.24 18.97
N LEU A 272 -7.14 1.49 18.71
CA LEU A 272 -5.79 1.97 18.89
C LEU A 272 -5.64 2.66 20.24
N GLN A 273 -4.64 2.25 21.04
CA GLN A 273 -4.25 2.91 22.28
C GLN A 273 -2.84 3.46 22.11
N GLU A 274 -2.69 4.77 22.25
CA GLU A 274 -1.38 5.42 22.10
C GLU A 274 -0.39 4.90 23.15
N LYS A 275 0.75 4.43 22.70
CA LYS A 275 1.87 3.96 23.51
C LYS A 275 2.96 4.99 23.65
N GLY A 276 3.18 5.81 22.62
CA GLY A 276 4.17 6.89 22.66
C GLY A 276 4.35 7.59 21.34
N ARG A 277 4.99 8.75 21.41
CA ARG A 277 5.35 9.60 20.27
C ARG A 277 6.85 9.86 20.25
N TYR A 278 7.42 9.87 19.05
CA TYR A 278 8.86 10.02 18.87
C TYR A 278 9.16 10.99 17.75
N ALA A 279 10.06 11.95 18.01
CA ALA A 279 10.55 12.86 16.98
C ALA A 279 11.39 12.08 15.97
N VAL A 280 11.20 12.39 14.67
CA VAL A 280 11.96 11.80 13.57
C VAL A 280 12.43 12.91 12.61
N GLY A 281 13.01 12.55 11.48
CA GLY A 281 13.38 13.50 10.43
C GLY A 281 12.19 14.31 9.89
N GLN A 282 12.48 15.37 9.15
CA GLN A 282 11.45 16.24 8.59
C GLN A 282 10.62 15.52 7.50
N GLY A 283 9.30 15.65 7.58
CA GLY A 283 8.35 15.18 6.57
C GLY A 283 8.32 13.66 6.38
N PRO A 284 8.25 12.83 7.45
CA PRO A 284 8.17 11.39 7.30
C PRO A 284 6.90 11.01 6.53
N MET A 285 7.03 10.16 5.51
CA MET A 285 5.93 9.80 4.61
C MET A 285 5.74 8.29 4.44
N TRP A 286 6.65 7.49 4.97
CA TRP A 286 6.63 6.05 4.78
C TRP A 286 7.14 5.33 6.02
N VAL A 287 6.47 4.27 6.39
CA VAL A 287 6.85 3.40 7.51
C VAL A 287 7.00 1.97 6.99
N VAL A 288 8.11 1.34 7.34
CA VAL A 288 8.32 -0.09 7.10
C VAL A 288 8.78 -0.72 8.41
N VAL A 289 8.16 -1.82 8.78
CA VAL A 289 8.54 -2.62 9.93
C VAL A 289 9.18 -3.91 9.43
N ASN A 290 10.42 -4.16 9.84
CA ASN A 290 11.08 -5.43 9.57
C ASN A 290 10.98 -6.34 10.79
N ALA A 291 10.59 -7.61 10.59
CA ALA A 291 10.64 -8.61 11.66
C ALA A 291 12.02 -9.27 11.67
N HIS A 292 12.63 -9.27 12.81
CA HIS A 292 13.82 -10.07 13.10
C HIS A 292 13.43 -11.49 13.49
#